data_22df0505874ccc88e6f502acdbcff9f8
#
_entry.id   22df0505874ccc88e6f502acdbcff9f8
#
_cell.length_a   1.000
_cell.length_b   1.000
_cell.length_c   1.000
_cell.angle_alpha   90.00
_cell.angle_beta   90.00
_cell.angle_gamma   90.00
#
_symmetry.space_group_name_H-M   'P 1'
#
loop_
_entity.id
_entity.type
_entity.pdbx_description
1 polymer ?
#
loop_
_entity_poly.entity_id
_entity_poly.type
_entity_poly.pdbx_seq_one_letter_code
_entity_poly.pdbx_strand_id
1 'polypeptide(L)'
;MSKRVEIEQKFYCTNNKKLTNLITENGLVKSSEKYESDEYFTDINSVYIKNRTCLRIRNVDNKYLELTFKGKSKDFRNNYAKVENNINLSLADYDSIVGLLYSLGYFSYSIVNKKRITYSKRVDDYEYNVMVDEIKDIGNFVEFELLYYKEDKDIDFLQKKLNEFVNRFEIMNFESANLPYRDFVANRTYINVLPQEKLSAILFDLDGTLIDSEKKFFESFRHVIFSKYNYNISYEEYEENELKKNANLLLYLKSNGIIESYEVDDKIMEKIYLEYEKKFMDLLNENDVSLNFELLKQLKSKGLRLALVSTSRKKFIDMLLTKLNIQDLFEVVISREDVKNLKPESDAYIMALEKLNILSTNCIAFEDSERGIRASKSANIKTIQVNDFIKNTAQNTEISEKLSRILLAIINFIGE
;
A
#
# COMPACT_ATOMS: atom_id res chain seq x y z
N MET A 1 15.56 -32.63 -8.42
CA MET A 1 14.14 -32.33 -8.19
C MET A 1 13.41 -32.75 -9.46
N SER A 2 12.43 -33.67 -9.38
CA SER A 2 11.60 -34.03 -10.53
C SER A 2 10.80 -32.77 -10.93
N LYS A 3 10.97 -32.32 -12.16
CA LYS A 3 10.16 -31.24 -12.71
C LYS A 3 8.72 -31.75 -12.80
N ARG A 4 7.81 -31.14 -12.07
CA ARG A 4 6.37 -31.37 -12.21
C ARG A 4 5.77 -30.26 -13.08
N VAL A 5 4.78 -30.63 -13.88
CA VAL A 5 3.95 -29.65 -14.61
C VAL A 5 2.69 -29.41 -13.81
N GLU A 6 2.37 -28.16 -13.57
CA GLU A 6 1.17 -27.71 -12.85
C GLU A 6 0.29 -26.92 -13.80
N ILE A 7 -1.00 -27.27 -13.87
CA ILE A 7 -2.01 -26.58 -14.65
C ILE A 7 -3.20 -26.31 -13.74
N GLU A 8 -3.69 -25.06 -13.71
CA GLU A 8 -4.75 -24.62 -12.83
C GLU A 8 -5.84 -23.84 -13.56
N GLN A 9 -7.06 -23.88 -13.04
CA GLN A 9 -8.19 -23.02 -13.43
C GLN A 9 -8.90 -22.55 -12.19
N LYS A 10 -9.34 -21.28 -12.21
CA LYS A 10 -9.97 -20.65 -11.06
C LYS A 10 -11.35 -20.10 -11.42
N PHE A 11 -12.28 -20.24 -10.47
CA PHE A 11 -13.66 -19.81 -10.63
C PHE A 11 -14.18 -19.16 -9.35
N TYR A 12 -15.20 -18.31 -9.49
CA TYR A 12 -16.02 -17.88 -8.36
C TYR A 12 -16.86 -19.03 -7.84
N CYS A 13 -17.03 -19.13 -6.51
CA CYS A 13 -17.87 -20.14 -5.88
C CYS A 13 -18.95 -19.49 -5.01
N THR A 14 -20.20 -19.70 -5.37
CA THR A 14 -21.35 -19.15 -4.63
C THR A 14 -21.96 -20.15 -3.65
N ASN A 15 -21.64 -21.43 -3.75
CA ASN A 15 -22.23 -22.49 -2.93
C ASN A 15 -21.21 -23.56 -2.52
N ASN A 16 -20.46 -23.26 -1.47
CA ASN A 16 -19.41 -24.17 -0.95
C ASN A 16 -19.97 -25.53 -0.52
N LYS A 17 -21.20 -25.60 0.03
CA LYS A 17 -21.77 -26.88 0.49
C LYS A 17 -22.08 -27.81 -0.66
N LYS A 18 -22.70 -27.29 -1.75
CA LYS A 18 -22.96 -28.09 -2.95
C LYS A 18 -21.66 -28.55 -3.59
N LEU A 19 -20.65 -27.66 -3.66
CA LEU A 19 -19.34 -27.97 -4.20
C LEU A 19 -18.65 -29.09 -3.39
N THR A 20 -18.66 -29.03 -2.07
CA THR A 20 -18.03 -30.03 -1.20
C THR A 20 -18.66 -31.42 -1.41
N ASN A 21 -19.97 -31.51 -1.59
CA ASN A 21 -20.64 -32.78 -1.89
C ASN A 21 -20.15 -33.35 -3.23
N LEU A 22 -20.12 -32.53 -4.29
CA LEU A 22 -19.65 -32.95 -5.60
C LEU A 22 -18.16 -33.37 -5.58
N ILE A 23 -17.31 -32.71 -4.82
CA ILE A 23 -15.91 -33.09 -4.63
C ILE A 23 -15.83 -34.51 -4.07
N THR A 24 -16.60 -34.80 -3.03
CA THR A 24 -16.63 -36.13 -2.39
C THR A 24 -17.18 -37.22 -3.33
N GLU A 25 -18.26 -36.91 -4.06
CA GLU A 25 -18.86 -37.79 -5.05
C GLU A 25 -17.88 -38.15 -6.20
N ASN A 26 -16.99 -37.21 -6.56
CA ASN A 26 -15.92 -37.47 -7.54
C ASN A 26 -14.69 -38.21 -6.95
N GLY A 27 -14.78 -38.60 -5.68
CA GLY A 27 -13.79 -39.45 -5.00
C GLY A 27 -12.52 -38.69 -4.60
N LEU A 28 -12.59 -37.37 -4.41
CA LEU A 28 -11.52 -36.60 -3.79
C LEU A 28 -11.68 -36.62 -2.27
N VAL A 29 -10.56 -36.68 -1.56
CA VAL A 29 -10.52 -36.64 -0.09
C VAL A 29 -9.86 -35.37 0.40
N LYS A 30 -10.33 -34.85 1.54
CA LYS A 30 -9.72 -33.67 2.15
C LYS A 30 -8.28 -34.00 2.56
N SER A 31 -7.32 -33.30 1.97
CA SER A 31 -5.89 -33.48 2.22
C SER A 31 -5.30 -32.42 3.17
N SER A 32 -5.85 -31.20 3.17
CA SER A 32 -5.41 -30.15 4.10
C SER A 32 -6.46 -29.08 4.32
N GLU A 33 -6.29 -28.33 5.43
CA GLU A 33 -6.97 -27.08 5.72
C GLU A 33 -5.95 -26.15 6.33
N LYS A 34 -5.79 -24.94 5.77
CA LYS A 34 -4.75 -23.97 6.16
C LYS A 34 -5.28 -22.56 6.13
N TYR A 35 -4.72 -21.72 6.99
CA TYR A 35 -4.81 -20.28 6.87
C TYR A 35 -3.53 -19.76 6.23
N GLU A 36 -3.67 -19.03 5.16
CA GLU A 36 -2.54 -18.48 4.40
C GLU A 36 -2.66 -16.96 4.32
N SER A 37 -1.57 -16.27 4.65
CA SER A 37 -1.40 -14.83 4.42
C SER A 37 -0.29 -14.66 3.39
N ASP A 38 -0.66 -14.29 2.18
CA ASP A 38 0.24 -14.09 1.05
C ASP A 38 0.54 -12.62 0.89
N GLU A 39 1.77 -12.19 1.14
CA GLU A 39 2.24 -10.85 0.85
C GLU A 39 3.00 -10.84 -0.47
N TYR A 40 2.52 -10.03 -1.42
CA TYR A 40 3.04 -9.94 -2.79
C TYR A 40 3.90 -8.69 -2.97
N PHE A 41 5.05 -8.87 -3.60
CA PHE A 41 6.03 -7.83 -3.86
C PHE A 41 6.16 -7.50 -5.34
N THR A 42 6.44 -6.24 -5.65
CA THR A 42 6.75 -5.76 -7.00
C THR A 42 7.80 -4.67 -6.93
N ASP A 43 8.43 -4.34 -8.07
CA ASP A 43 9.29 -3.19 -8.22
C ASP A 43 8.49 -1.92 -8.56
N ILE A 44 9.17 -0.77 -8.58
CA ILE A 44 8.59 0.55 -8.90
C ILE A 44 7.94 0.60 -10.29
N ASN A 45 8.38 -0.23 -11.23
CA ASN A 45 7.82 -0.31 -12.59
C ASN A 45 6.69 -1.32 -12.70
N SER A 46 6.31 -1.96 -11.61
CA SER A 46 5.27 -3.00 -11.57
C SER A 46 5.54 -4.18 -12.51
N VAL A 47 6.83 -4.51 -12.73
CA VAL A 47 7.26 -5.53 -13.71
C VAL A 47 6.63 -6.88 -13.40
N TYR A 48 6.52 -7.26 -12.11
CA TYR A 48 5.89 -8.53 -11.72
C TYR A 48 4.39 -8.58 -12.02
N ILE A 49 3.70 -7.44 -11.94
CA ILE A 49 2.28 -7.33 -12.25
C ILE A 49 2.09 -7.41 -13.76
N LYS A 50 2.79 -6.55 -14.53
CA LYS A 50 2.72 -6.47 -15.99
C LYS A 50 3.10 -7.79 -16.68
N ASN A 51 4.10 -8.48 -16.16
CA ASN A 51 4.55 -9.77 -16.70
C ASN A 51 3.76 -10.96 -16.17
N ARG A 52 2.77 -10.76 -15.31
CA ARG A 52 2.00 -11.84 -14.66
C ARG A 52 2.90 -12.85 -13.92
N THR A 53 4.02 -12.36 -13.40
CA THR A 53 4.92 -13.13 -12.52
C THR A 53 4.52 -12.90 -11.06
N CYS A 54 5.13 -13.66 -10.13
CA CYS A 54 4.80 -13.56 -8.72
C CYS A 54 6.07 -13.62 -7.88
N LEU A 55 6.23 -12.67 -6.98
CA LEU A 55 7.16 -12.74 -5.87
C LEU A 55 6.34 -12.54 -4.60
N ARG A 56 6.34 -13.53 -3.69
CA ARG A 56 5.53 -13.45 -2.46
C ARG A 56 6.23 -14.10 -1.28
N ILE A 57 5.88 -13.62 -0.09
CA ILE A 57 6.09 -14.31 1.18
C ILE A 57 4.73 -14.83 1.64
N ARG A 58 4.62 -16.12 1.89
CA ARG A 58 3.42 -16.78 2.41
C ARG A 58 3.65 -17.18 3.85
N ASN A 59 2.82 -16.71 4.76
CA ASN A 59 2.72 -17.23 6.11
C ASN A 59 1.66 -18.33 6.14
N VAL A 60 2.02 -19.52 6.61
CA VAL A 60 1.11 -20.67 6.71
C VAL A 60 0.84 -20.97 8.17
N ASP A 61 -0.42 -20.81 8.59
CA ASP A 61 -0.92 -21.12 9.95
C ASP A 61 -0.12 -20.46 11.08
N ASN A 62 0.63 -19.39 10.82
CA ASN A 62 1.61 -18.81 11.75
C ASN A 62 2.66 -19.83 12.24
N LYS A 63 3.04 -20.78 11.39
CA LYS A 63 4.04 -21.81 11.72
C LYS A 63 5.34 -21.65 10.96
N TYR A 64 5.28 -21.30 9.70
CA TYR A 64 6.44 -21.10 8.83
C TYR A 64 6.12 -20.13 7.71
N LEU A 65 7.18 -19.65 7.05
CA LEU A 65 7.09 -18.83 5.86
C LEU A 65 7.54 -19.62 4.62
N GLU A 66 6.99 -19.22 3.48
CA GLU A 66 7.43 -19.69 2.17
C GLU A 66 7.68 -18.47 1.27
N LEU A 67 8.94 -18.24 0.88
CA LEU A 67 9.28 -17.28 -0.17
C LEU A 67 9.13 -17.97 -1.51
N THR A 68 8.24 -17.43 -2.35
CA THR A 68 7.91 -18.00 -3.66
C THR A 68 8.23 -17.02 -4.77
N PHE A 69 8.92 -17.51 -5.81
CA PHE A 69 8.97 -16.84 -7.11
C PHE A 69 8.31 -17.73 -8.16
N LYS A 70 7.28 -17.19 -8.86
CA LYS A 70 6.67 -17.81 -10.04
C LYS A 70 7.04 -17.02 -11.28
N GLY A 71 7.73 -17.65 -12.21
CA GLY A 71 8.15 -17.04 -13.48
C GLY A 71 6.99 -16.78 -14.44
N LYS A 72 7.32 -16.20 -15.60
CA LYS A 72 6.36 -15.95 -16.67
C LYS A 72 5.86 -17.31 -17.25
N SER A 73 4.56 -17.40 -17.49
CA SER A 73 4.00 -18.58 -18.20
C SER A 73 4.60 -18.72 -19.58
N LYS A 74 4.88 -19.94 -20.00
CA LYS A 74 5.38 -20.23 -21.35
C LYS A 74 4.31 -20.16 -22.43
N ASP A 75 3.02 -20.22 -22.06
CA ASP A 75 1.90 -20.13 -23.00
C ASP A 75 1.06 -18.85 -22.73
N PHE A 76 0.86 -18.06 -23.79
CA PHE A 76 0.10 -16.79 -23.76
C PHE A 76 -1.42 -16.99 -23.75
N ARG A 77 -1.92 -18.20 -24.01
CA ARG A 77 -3.35 -18.49 -24.25
C ARG A 77 -4.18 -18.88 -23.05
N ASN A 78 -3.76 -18.68 -21.84
CA ASN A 78 -4.51 -18.89 -20.57
C ASN A 78 -3.72 -19.61 -19.46
N ASN A 79 -2.46 -19.35 -19.32
CA ASN A 79 -1.84 -19.37 -18.06
C ASN A 79 -0.99 -20.46 -17.48
N TYR A 80 -0.66 -21.58 -17.77
CA TYR A 80 -0.70 -22.51 -16.66
C TYR A 80 0.53 -23.40 -16.41
N ALA A 81 1.59 -23.27 -17.14
CA ALA A 81 2.85 -23.92 -16.78
C ALA A 81 3.87 -22.86 -16.32
N LYS A 82 4.04 -22.71 -15.02
CA LYS A 82 5.02 -21.77 -14.44
C LYS A 82 6.12 -22.55 -13.73
N VAL A 83 7.35 -22.10 -13.91
CA VAL A 83 8.45 -22.54 -13.03
C VAL A 83 8.25 -21.85 -11.69
N GLU A 84 8.09 -22.63 -10.64
CA GLU A 84 7.95 -22.16 -9.27
C GLU A 84 9.20 -22.52 -8.48
N ASN A 85 9.77 -21.53 -7.80
CA ASN A 85 10.89 -21.72 -6.88
C ASN A 85 10.41 -21.32 -5.47
N ASN A 86 10.44 -22.27 -4.56
CA ASN A 86 10.01 -22.08 -3.17
C ASN A 86 11.18 -22.29 -2.22
N ILE A 87 11.26 -21.41 -1.22
CA ILE A 87 12.21 -21.50 -0.11
C ILE A 87 11.40 -21.46 1.19
N ASN A 88 11.52 -22.51 2.00
CA ASN A 88 10.91 -22.54 3.32
C ASN A 88 11.79 -21.79 4.32
N LEU A 89 11.18 -20.98 5.16
CA LEU A 89 11.81 -20.06 6.09
C LEU A 89 11.12 -20.14 7.45
N SER A 90 11.79 -19.73 8.49
CA SER A 90 11.19 -19.56 9.81
C SER A 90 10.43 -18.24 9.93
N LEU A 91 9.51 -18.14 10.89
CA LEU A 91 8.81 -16.86 11.14
C LEU A 91 9.78 -15.74 11.54
N ALA A 92 10.89 -16.09 12.19
CA ALA A 92 11.91 -15.13 12.62
C ALA A 92 12.68 -14.49 11.44
N ASP A 93 12.62 -15.07 10.24
CA ASP A 93 13.33 -14.57 9.06
C ASP A 93 12.54 -13.46 8.35
N TYR A 94 11.27 -13.21 8.74
CA TYR A 94 10.37 -12.30 8.02
C TYR A 94 10.97 -10.91 7.83
N ASP A 95 11.33 -10.24 8.91
CA ASP A 95 11.85 -8.86 8.85
C ASP A 95 13.12 -8.76 8.02
N SER A 96 14.02 -9.75 8.14
CA SER A 96 15.28 -9.78 7.39
C SER A 96 15.06 -9.92 5.90
N ILE A 97 14.08 -10.75 5.49
CA ILE A 97 13.76 -10.97 4.08
C ILE A 97 13.03 -9.78 3.49
N VAL A 98 12.06 -9.23 4.21
CA VAL A 98 11.36 -8.01 3.80
C VAL A 98 12.37 -6.87 3.65
N GLY A 99 13.28 -6.67 4.60
CA GLY A 99 14.36 -5.68 4.53
C GLY A 99 15.28 -5.89 3.32
N LEU A 100 15.62 -7.15 3.00
CA LEU A 100 16.39 -7.48 1.80
C LEU A 100 15.62 -7.13 0.52
N LEU A 101 14.33 -7.49 0.43
CA LEU A 101 13.49 -7.17 -0.73
C LEU A 101 13.38 -5.65 -0.93
N TYR A 102 13.18 -4.87 0.13
CA TYR A 102 13.17 -3.41 0.05
C TYR A 102 14.53 -2.86 -0.42
N SER A 103 15.65 -3.40 0.10
CA SER A 103 17.00 -3.00 -0.34
C SER A 103 17.28 -3.30 -1.81
N LEU A 104 16.59 -4.31 -2.37
CA LEU A 104 16.64 -4.66 -3.80
C LEU A 104 15.64 -3.86 -4.66
N GLY A 105 14.91 -2.91 -4.06
CA GLY A 105 13.93 -2.08 -4.75
C GLY A 105 12.56 -2.73 -4.95
N TYR A 106 12.27 -3.82 -4.25
CA TYR A 106 10.94 -4.42 -4.20
C TYR A 106 10.18 -3.94 -2.97
N PHE A 107 8.88 -3.81 -3.08
CA PHE A 107 8.01 -3.40 -1.96
C PHE A 107 6.68 -4.13 -2.00
N SER A 108 6.02 -4.18 -0.85
CA SER A 108 4.75 -4.85 -0.66
C SER A 108 3.64 -4.17 -1.47
N TYR A 109 2.93 -4.97 -2.29
CA TYR A 109 1.88 -4.49 -3.18
C TYR A 109 0.48 -4.89 -2.72
N SER A 110 0.29 -6.14 -2.29
CA SER A 110 -1.00 -6.68 -1.91
C SER A 110 -0.83 -7.76 -0.86
N ILE A 111 -1.73 -7.82 0.12
CA ILE A 111 -1.78 -8.90 1.12
C ILE A 111 -3.11 -9.64 0.97
N VAL A 112 -3.03 -10.95 0.69
CA VAL A 112 -4.18 -11.82 0.52
C VAL A 112 -4.29 -12.77 1.71
N ASN A 113 -5.30 -12.57 2.55
CA ASN A 113 -5.60 -13.45 3.66
C ASN A 113 -6.70 -14.42 3.25
N LYS A 114 -6.42 -15.72 3.30
CA LYS A 114 -7.37 -16.74 2.89
C LYS A 114 -7.36 -17.97 3.78
N LYS A 115 -8.52 -18.58 3.87
CA LYS A 115 -8.69 -19.95 4.37
C LYS A 115 -8.77 -20.87 3.16
N ARG A 116 -7.87 -21.84 3.05
CA ARG A 116 -7.81 -22.83 1.95
C ARG A 116 -8.11 -24.22 2.46
N ILE A 117 -9.06 -24.91 1.83
CA ILE A 117 -9.31 -26.33 2.04
C ILE A 117 -8.95 -27.04 0.73
N THR A 118 -8.01 -27.99 0.79
CA THR A 118 -7.57 -28.76 -0.37
C THR A 118 -8.14 -30.16 -0.31
N TYR A 119 -8.70 -30.61 -1.42
CA TYR A 119 -9.13 -31.98 -1.66
C TYR A 119 -8.30 -32.55 -2.79
N SER A 120 -7.81 -33.79 -2.62
CA SER A 120 -6.88 -34.40 -3.57
C SER A 120 -7.32 -35.79 -3.98
N LYS A 121 -6.97 -36.17 -5.23
CA LYS A 121 -7.11 -37.51 -5.76
C LYS A 121 -5.97 -37.81 -6.71
N ARG A 122 -5.27 -38.91 -6.47
CA ARG A 122 -4.21 -39.36 -7.37
C ARG A 122 -4.70 -40.50 -8.25
N VAL A 123 -4.43 -40.43 -9.55
CA VAL A 123 -4.71 -41.45 -10.54
C VAL A 123 -3.49 -41.59 -11.45
N ASP A 124 -2.77 -42.68 -11.35
CA ASP A 124 -1.51 -42.92 -12.05
C ASP A 124 -0.47 -41.82 -11.81
N ASP A 125 0.00 -41.18 -12.88
CA ASP A 125 0.97 -40.08 -12.84
C ASP A 125 0.32 -38.69 -12.67
N TYR A 126 -0.99 -38.63 -12.46
CA TYR A 126 -1.77 -37.40 -12.31
C TYR A 126 -2.28 -37.24 -10.87
N GLU A 127 -2.18 -36.03 -10.35
CA GLU A 127 -2.83 -35.65 -9.10
C GLU A 127 -3.78 -34.51 -9.38
N TYR A 128 -5.04 -34.70 -9.04
CA TYR A 128 -6.10 -33.72 -9.16
C TYR A 128 -6.35 -33.09 -7.80
N ASN A 129 -6.25 -31.78 -7.74
CA ASN A 129 -6.54 -31.00 -6.55
C ASN A 129 -7.74 -30.07 -6.81
N VAL A 130 -8.61 -29.97 -5.83
CA VAL A 130 -9.68 -28.96 -5.77
C VAL A 130 -9.46 -28.18 -4.50
N MET A 131 -9.13 -26.89 -4.65
CA MET A 131 -8.90 -25.98 -3.55
C MET A 131 -10.10 -25.06 -3.42
N VAL A 132 -10.73 -25.07 -2.24
CA VAL A 132 -11.81 -24.15 -1.89
C VAL A 132 -11.22 -23.05 -1.03
N ASP A 133 -11.24 -21.83 -1.55
CA ASP A 133 -10.65 -20.66 -0.95
C ASP A 133 -11.72 -19.69 -0.47
N GLU A 134 -11.65 -19.30 0.78
CA GLU A 134 -12.38 -18.16 1.35
C GLU A 134 -11.40 -17.02 1.58
N ILE A 135 -11.58 -15.93 0.82
CA ILE A 135 -10.74 -14.74 0.92
C ILE A 135 -11.53 -13.67 1.66
N LYS A 136 -10.96 -13.21 2.77
CA LYS A 136 -11.58 -12.19 3.62
C LYS A 136 -11.99 -10.97 2.77
N ASP A 137 -13.24 -10.52 2.96
CA ASP A 137 -13.84 -9.34 2.33
C ASP A 137 -13.95 -9.38 0.79
N ILE A 138 -13.52 -10.48 0.15
CA ILE A 138 -13.56 -10.66 -1.31
C ILE A 138 -14.61 -11.69 -1.72
N GLY A 139 -14.60 -12.88 -1.11
CA GLY A 139 -15.53 -13.94 -1.41
C GLY A 139 -14.91 -15.31 -1.48
N ASN A 140 -15.68 -16.27 -2.03
CA ASN A 140 -15.27 -17.65 -2.15
C ASN A 140 -14.87 -17.98 -3.57
N PHE A 141 -13.85 -18.80 -3.70
CA PHE A 141 -13.31 -19.26 -4.97
C PHE A 141 -13.07 -20.76 -4.94
N VAL A 142 -12.97 -21.35 -6.12
CA VAL A 142 -12.48 -22.72 -6.31
C VAL A 142 -11.37 -22.71 -7.35
N GLU A 143 -10.26 -23.37 -7.03
CA GLU A 143 -9.17 -23.65 -7.97
C GLU A 143 -9.15 -25.15 -8.24
N PHE A 144 -9.16 -25.52 -9.53
CA PHE A 144 -8.91 -26.87 -9.99
C PHE A 144 -7.49 -26.93 -10.52
N GLU A 145 -6.72 -27.88 -9.99
CA GLU A 145 -5.32 -28.05 -10.34
C GLU A 145 -5.06 -29.48 -10.79
N LEU A 146 -4.27 -29.63 -11.83
CA LEU A 146 -3.71 -30.90 -12.30
C LEU A 146 -2.19 -30.86 -12.18
N LEU A 147 -1.64 -31.72 -11.34
CA LEU A 147 -0.20 -31.97 -11.25
C LEU A 147 0.16 -33.19 -12.07
N TYR A 148 1.16 -33.06 -12.94
CA TYR A 148 1.70 -34.14 -13.73
C TYR A 148 3.17 -34.37 -13.43
N TYR A 149 3.56 -35.58 -13.11
CA TYR A 149 4.87 -35.93 -12.58
C TYR A 149 5.86 -36.47 -13.63
N LYS A 150 5.53 -36.35 -14.93
CA LYS A 150 6.39 -36.70 -16.06
C LYS A 150 6.47 -35.52 -17.04
N GLU A 151 7.41 -35.62 -18.00
CA GLU A 151 7.63 -34.55 -19.00
C GLU A 151 7.24 -35.00 -20.43
N ASP A 152 6.55 -36.11 -20.58
CA ASP A 152 6.25 -36.72 -21.89
C ASP A 152 4.92 -36.24 -22.52
N LYS A 153 4.17 -35.33 -21.83
CA LYS A 153 2.93 -34.75 -22.33
C LYS A 153 3.08 -33.27 -22.56
N ASP A 154 2.46 -32.79 -23.65
CA ASP A 154 2.38 -31.37 -23.93
C ASP A 154 1.31 -30.67 -23.05
N ILE A 155 1.38 -29.36 -23.01
CA ILE A 155 0.49 -28.53 -22.19
C ILE A 155 -0.96 -28.63 -22.69
N ASP A 156 -1.19 -28.68 -24.00
CA ASP A 156 -2.54 -28.75 -24.58
C ASP A 156 -3.25 -30.06 -24.18
N PHE A 157 -2.53 -31.16 -24.14
CA PHE A 157 -3.06 -32.43 -23.65
C PHE A 157 -3.46 -32.35 -22.17
N LEU A 158 -2.58 -31.80 -21.34
CA LEU A 158 -2.84 -31.66 -19.90
C LEU A 158 -4.00 -30.66 -19.64
N GLN A 159 -4.09 -29.59 -20.43
CA GLN A 159 -5.20 -28.64 -20.37
C GLN A 159 -6.54 -29.29 -20.71
N LYS A 160 -6.58 -30.11 -21.77
CA LYS A 160 -7.78 -30.88 -22.13
C LYS A 160 -8.19 -31.81 -20.98
N LYS A 161 -7.22 -32.48 -20.36
CA LYS A 161 -7.46 -33.38 -19.25
C LYS A 161 -8.00 -32.63 -17.99
N LEU A 162 -7.51 -31.44 -17.71
CA LEU A 162 -8.05 -30.59 -16.64
C LEU A 162 -9.48 -30.14 -16.99
N ASN A 163 -9.76 -29.72 -18.22
CA ASN A 163 -11.10 -29.34 -18.67
C ASN A 163 -12.09 -30.52 -18.51
N GLU A 164 -11.71 -31.72 -18.89
CA GLU A 164 -12.54 -32.93 -18.69
C GLU A 164 -12.83 -33.18 -17.21
N PHE A 165 -11.90 -32.87 -16.34
CA PHE A 165 -12.10 -32.98 -14.89
C PHE A 165 -13.04 -31.88 -14.37
N VAL A 166 -12.84 -30.60 -14.76
CA VAL A 166 -13.70 -29.46 -14.37
C VAL A 166 -15.14 -29.66 -14.85
N ASN A 167 -15.35 -30.22 -16.03
CA ASN A 167 -16.68 -30.53 -16.60
C ASN A 167 -17.52 -31.45 -15.72
N ARG A 168 -16.92 -32.26 -14.85
CA ARG A 168 -17.67 -33.05 -13.85
C ARG A 168 -18.42 -32.20 -12.82
N PHE A 169 -18.09 -30.91 -12.77
CA PHE A 169 -18.69 -29.94 -11.86
C PHE A 169 -19.57 -28.91 -12.59
N GLU A 170 -19.95 -29.16 -13.86
CA GLU A 170 -20.76 -28.24 -14.70
C GLU A 170 -22.07 -27.77 -14.03
N ILE A 171 -22.69 -28.62 -13.20
CA ILE A 171 -23.91 -28.28 -12.44
C ILE A 171 -23.71 -27.08 -11.48
N MET A 172 -22.48 -26.65 -11.25
CA MET A 172 -22.16 -25.47 -10.44
C MET A 172 -22.28 -24.15 -11.22
N ASN A 173 -22.29 -24.20 -12.57
CA ASN A 173 -22.31 -23.01 -13.44
C ASN A 173 -21.26 -21.99 -13.04
N PHE A 174 -20.00 -22.41 -12.98
CA PHE A 174 -18.92 -21.57 -12.53
C PHE A 174 -18.66 -20.39 -13.47
N GLU A 175 -18.52 -19.20 -12.89
CA GLU A 175 -17.97 -18.04 -13.56
C GLU A 175 -16.45 -18.00 -13.40
N SER A 176 -15.72 -17.83 -14.50
CA SER A 176 -14.25 -17.80 -14.50
C SER A 176 -13.71 -16.60 -13.72
N ALA A 177 -12.74 -16.84 -12.84
CA ALA A 177 -12.01 -15.82 -12.10
C ALA A 177 -10.63 -15.62 -12.74
N ASN A 178 -10.56 -14.73 -13.75
CA ASN A 178 -9.39 -14.59 -14.62
C ASN A 178 -8.22 -13.82 -14.01
N LEU A 179 -8.41 -13.18 -12.85
CA LEU A 179 -7.38 -12.42 -12.17
C LEU A 179 -6.70 -13.24 -11.05
N PRO A 180 -5.41 -13.02 -10.78
CA PRO A 180 -4.78 -13.48 -9.55
C PRO A 180 -5.45 -12.89 -8.30
N TYR A 181 -5.45 -13.62 -7.19
CA TYR A 181 -6.05 -13.14 -5.93
C TYR A 181 -5.50 -11.79 -5.47
N ARG A 182 -4.19 -11.56 -5.64
CA ARG A 182 -3.55 -10.28 -5.32
C ARG A 182 -4.20 -9.10 -6.07
N ASP A 183 -4.60 -9.31 -7.33
CA ASP A 183 -5.20 -8.27 -8.16
C ASP A 183 -6.67 -8.07 -7.77
N PHE A 184 -7.41 -9.14 -7.42
CA PHE A 184 -8.75 -9.00 -6.82
C PHE A 184 -8.73 -8.20 -5.53
N VAL A 185 -7.79 -8.48 -4.62
CA VAL A 185 -7.65 -7.75 -3.37
C VAL A 185 -7.27 -6.30 -3.64
N ALA A 186 -6.27 -6.05 -4.47
CA ALA A 186 -5.86 -4.71 -4.85
C ALA A 186 -7.00 -3.94 -5.51
N ASN A 187 -7.69 -4.53 -6.49
CA ASN A 187 -8.81 -3.91 -7.18
C ASN A 187 -9.93 -3.55 -6.22
N ARG A 188 -10.37 -4.49 -5.37
CA ARG A 188 -11.49 -4.22 -4.47
C ARG A 188 -11.12 -3.24 -3.37
N THR A 189 -9.91 -3.29 -2.87
CA THR A 189 -9.44 -2.36 -1.83
C THR A 189 -9.24 -0.95 -2.38
N TYR A 190 -8.78 -0.81 -3.62
CA TYR A 190 -8.30 0.45 -4.17
C TYR A 190 -9.18 1.03 -5.28
N ILE A 191 -9.89 0.23 -6.09
CA ILE A 191 -10.83 0.74 -7.10
C ILE A 191 -12.05 1.40 -6.47
N ASN A 192 -12.57 0.88 -5.34
CA ASN A 192 -13.62 1.56 -4.59
C ASN A 192 -13.20 2.94 -4.06
N VAL A 193 -11.92 3.22 -4.11
CA VAL A 193 -11.29 4.47 -3.71
C VAL A 193 -11.25 5.47 -4.85
N LEU A 194 -11.27 5.03 -6.11
CA LEU A 194 -11.29 5.92 -7.28
C LEU A 194 -12.65 6.63 -7.39
N PRO A 195 -12.70 7.87 -7.90
CA PRO A 195 -13.94 8.56 -8.21
C PRO A 195 -14.71 7.79 -9.28
N GLN A 196 -16.04 7.93 -9.29
CA GLN A 196 -16.90 7.34 -10.33
C GLN A 196 -16.67 7.98 -11.71
N GLU A 197 -16.19 9.22 -11.72
CA GLU A 197 -15.79 9.94 -12.92
C GLU A 197 -14.29 9.78 -13.18
N LYS A 198 -13.84 10.22 -14.35
CA LYS A 198 -12.42 10.13 -14.73
C LYS A 198 -11.54 10.90 -13.73
N LEU A 199 -10.65 10.19 -13.05
CA LEU A 199 -9.65 10.80 -12.18
C LEU A 199 -8.73 11.74 -12.99
N SER A 200 -8.69 13.01 -12.60
CA SER A 200 -7.90 14.05 -13.27
C SER A 200 -6.77 14.59 -12.41
N ALA A 201 -6.93 14.56 -11.08
CA ALA A 201 -5.93 15.04 -10.16
C ALA A 201 -5.91 14.26 -8.84
N ILE A 202 -4.77 14.34 -8.17
CA ILE A 202 -4.58 13.83 -6.81
C ILE A 202 -4.03 14.95 -5.94
N LEU A 203 -4.65 15.16 -4.79
CA LEU A 203 -4.27 16.16 -3.80
C LEU A 203 -3.63 15.45 -2.61
N PHE A 204 -2.45 15.87 -2.21
CA PHE A 204 -1.71 15.27 -1.11
C PHE A 204 -1.56 16.25 0.04
N ASP A 205 -1.80 15.80 1.26
CA ASP A 205 -1.19 16.41 2.41
C ASP A 205 0.32 16.12 2.42
N LEU A 206 1.09 16.91 3.17
CA LEU A 206 2.54 16.80 3.23
C LEU A 206 2.99 15.97 4.43
N ASP A 207 2.70 16.51 5.62
CA ASP A 207 3.26 16.05 6.88
C ASP A 207 2.46 14.86 7.42
N GLY A 208 3.11 13.70 7.60
CA GLY A 208 2.44 12.46 7.96
C GLY A 208 1.85 11.69 6.75
N THR A 209 1.77 12.32 5.58
CA THR A 209 1.23 11.71 4.35
C THR A 209 2.34 11.39 3.33
N LEU A 210 3.01 12.40 2.81
CA LEU A 210 4.13 12.21 1.87
C LEU A 210 5.46 12.02 2.58
N ILE A 211 5.60 12.60 3.74
CA ILE A 211 6.84 12.64 4.53
C ILE A 211 6.50 12.25 5.96
N ASP A 212 7.21 11.27 6.53
CA ASP A 212 7.17 11.01 7.98
C ASP A 212 8.01 12.09 8.69
N SER A 213 7.37 13.22 8.91
CA SER A 213 8.00 14.42 9.44
C SER A 213 7.89 14.56 10.96
N GLU A 214 6.96 13.83 11.60
CA GLU A 214 6.60 14.04 13.02
C GLU A 214 7.78 13.89 13.96
N LYS A 215 8.54 12.81 13.87
CA LYS A 215 9.71 12.59 14.71
C LYS A 215 10.81 13.63 14.49
N LYS A 216 11.03 14.04 13.24
CA LYS A 216 11.99 15.10 12.90
C LYS A 216 11.56 16.45 13.40
N PHE A 217 10.27 16.73 13.35
CA PHE A 217 9.70 17.93 13.96
C PHE A 217 9.93 17.95 15.47
N PHE A 218 9.63 16.86 16.16
CA PHE A 218 9.89 16.74 17.59
C PHE A 218 11.38 16.94 17.92
N GLU A 219 12.28 16.24 17.25
CA GLU A 219 13.73 16.35 17.49
C GLU A 219 14.26 17.75 17.22
N SER A 220 13.77 18.40 16.18
CA SER A 220 14.13 19.77 15.82
C SER A 220 13.66 20.76 16.88
N PHE A 221 12.41 20.63 17.30
CA PHE A 221 11.81 21.47 18.33
C PHE A 221 12.52 21.30 19.68
N ARG A 222 12.71 20.06 20.11
CA ARG A 222 13.43 19.70 21.34
C ARG A 222 14.84 20.31 21.35
N HIS A 223 15.55 20.24 20.23
CA HIS A 223 16.89 20.81 20.09
C HIS A 223 16.88 22.33 20.30
N VAL A 224 15.97 23.04 19.66
CA VAL A 224 15.88 24.51 19.75
C VAL A 224 15.47 24.93 21.16
N ILE A 225 14.49 24.30 21.77
CA ILE A 225 14.04 24.60 23.14
C ILE A 225 15.15 24.31 24.16
N PHE A 226 15.82 23.18 24.02
CA PHE A 226 16.95 22.84 24.92
C PHE A 226 18.08 23.88 24.80
N SER A 227 18.46 24.25 23.58
CA SER A 227 19.55 25.21 23.36
C SER A 227 19.25 26.63 23.91
N LYS A 228 17.98 27.05 23.88
CA LYS A 228 17.58 28.40 24.32
C LYS A 228 17.23 28.48 25.79
N TYR A 229 16.53 27.47 26.28
CA TYR A 229 15.89 27.53 27.60
C TYR A 229 16.39 26.45 28.56
N ASN A 230 17.34 25.62 28.14
CA ASN A 230 17.86 24.47 28.90
C ASN A 230 16.73 23.54 29.39
N TYR A 231 15.64 23.45 28.62
CA TYR A 231 14.50 22.60 28.93
C TYR A 231 14.42 21.43 27.96
N ASN A 232 14.40 20.22 28.53
CA ASN A 232 14.33 18.99 27.74
C ASN A 232 12.89 18.48 27.67
N ILE A 233 12.15 18.94 26.65
CA ILE A 233 10.76 18.53 26.42
C ILE A 233 10.68 17.02 26.10
N SER A 234 9.73 16.32 26.72
CA SER A 234 9.46 14.91 26.40
C SER A 234 8.59 14.79 25.13
N TYR A 235 8.59 13.58 24.54
CA TYR A 235 7.73 13.31 23.38
C TYR A 235 6.24 13.37 23.77
N GLU A 236 5.90 12.90 24.96
CA GLU A 236 4.54 12.93 25.49
C GLU A 236 4.02 14.35 25.67
N GLU A 237 4.86 15.28 26.17
CA GLU A 237 4.51 16.70 26.26
C GLU A 237 4.29 17.33 24.88
N TYR A 238 5.15 16.99 23.92
CA TYR A 238 5.02 17.46 22.54
C TYR A 238 3.74 16.91 21.90
N GLU A 239 3.53 15.59 21.97
CA GLU A 239 2.36 14.92 21.41
C GLU A 239 1.05 15.52 21.98
N GLU A 240 0.98 15.67 23.30
CA GLU A 240 -0.23 16.12 23.98
C GLU A 240 -0.57 17.59 23.63
N ASN A 241 0.41 18.46 23.49
CA ASN A 241 0.17 19.89 23.32
C ASN A 241 0.21 20.36 21.87
N GLU A 242 1.07 19.81 21.02
CA GLU A 242 1.15 20.21 19.61
C GLU A 242 0.24 19.36 18.73
N LEU A 243 0.28 18.04 18.88
CA LEU A 243 -0.44 17.14 17.97
C LEU A 243 -1.92 16.97 18.37
N LYS A 244 -2.20 16.65 19.64
CA LYS A 244 -3.58 16.33 20.08
C LYS A 244 -4.41 17.58 20.34
N LYS A 245 -3.89 18.55 21.07
CA LYS A 245 -4.63 19.77 21.46
C LYS A 245 -4.56 20.87 20.42
N ASN A 246 -3.66 20.74 19.44
CA ASN A 246 -3.38 21.83 18.51
C ASN A 246 -3.07 23.15 19.25
N ALA A 247 -2.55 23.02 20.45
CA ALA A 247 -2.10 24.14 21.25
C ALA A 247 -0.74 24.60 20.71
N ASN A 248 -0.55 25.90 20.64
CA ASN A 248 0.79 26.40 20.34
C ASN A 248 1.73 25.98 21.48
N LEU A 249 2.66 25.09 21.19
CA LEU A 249 3.56 24.52 22.18
C LEU A 249 4.38 25.59 22.91
N LEU A 250 4.70 26.71 22.25
CA LEU A 250 5.37 27.82 22.89
C LEU A 250 4.46 28.53 23.91
N LEU A 251 3.15 28.59 23.67
CA LEU A 251 2.19 29.06 24.68
C LEU A 251 2.10 28.10 25.87
N TYR A 252 2.19 26.83 25.65
CA TYR A 252 2.28 25.82 26.71
C TYR A 252 3.54 26.02 27.56
N LEU A 253 4.70 26.18 26.94
CA LEU A 253 5.97 26.39 27.65
C LEU A 253 5.94 27.69 28.46
N LYS A 254 5.29 28.74 27.92
CA LYS A 254 5.04 30.01 28.63
C LYS A 254 4.13 29.82 29.84
N SER A 255 3.00 29.15 29.68
CA SER A 255 2.04 28.95 30.78
C SER A 255 2.62 28.10 31.92
N ASN A 256 3.65 27.29 31.66
CA ASN A 256 4.37 26.52 32.64
C ASN A 256 5.64 27.20 33.17
N GLY A 257 5.86 28.48 32.86
CA GLY A 257 6.99 29.25 33.37
C GLY A 257 8.37 28.83 32.83
N ILE A 258 8.41 28.06 31.73
CA ILE A 258 9.65 27.63 31.09
C ILE A 258 10.23 28.73 30.21
N ILE A 259 9.33 29.51 29.59
CA ILE A 259 9.67 30.68 28.78
C ILE A 259 9.12 31.92 29.51
N GLU A 260 9.93 32.97 29.67
CA GLU A 260 9.48 34.21 30.31
C GLU A 260 8.44 34.96 29.44
N SER A 261 7.51 35.64 30.10
CA SER A 261 6.32 36.20 29.43
C SER A 261 6.62 37.29 28.41
N TYR A 262 7.74 38.00 28.54
CA TYR A 262 8.19 39.05 27.61
C TYR A 262 8.93 38.47 26.38
N GLU A 263 9.33 37.18 26.42
CA GLU A 263 10.03 36.52 25.32
C GLU A 263 9.09 35.96 24.23
N VAL A 264 7.77 36.05 24.42
CA VAL A 264 6.79 35.54 23.48
C VAL A 264 6.09 36.68 22.74
N ASP A 265 6.87 37.53 22.07
CA ASP A 265 6.34 38.38 21.02
C ASP A 265 6.39 37.65 19.64
N ASP A 266 5.63 38.14 18.67
CA ASP A 266 5.55 37.52 17.35
C ASP A 266 6.90 37.41 16.66
N LYS A 267 7.85 38.29 16.93
CA LYS A 267 9.20 38.28 16.34
C LYS A 267 10.09 37.19 16.92
N ILE A 268 9.96 36.95 18.21
CA ILE A 268 10.71 35.88 18.92
C ILE A 268 10.15 34.54 18.52
N MET A 269 8.82 34.42 18.44
CA MET A 269 8.14 33.24 17.91
C MET A 269 8.62 32.90 16.51
N GLU A 270 8.67 33.89 15.63
CA GLU A 270 9.13 33.70 14.27
C GLU A 270 10.58 33.24 14.21
N LYS A 271 11.48 33.76 15.04
CA LYS A 271 12.86 33.31 15.13
C LYS A 271 12.96 31.83 15.57
N ILE A 272 12.17 31.45 16.57
CA ILE A 272 12.14 30.05 17.06
C ILE A 272 11.65 29.12 15.94
N TYR A 273 10.59 29.50 15.23
CA TYR A 273 10.12 28.72 14.08
C TYR A 273 11.17 28.61 12.96
N LEU A 274 11.86 29.70 12.65
CA LEU A 274 12.92 29.67 11.63
C LEU A 274 14.11 28.78 12.03
N GLU A 275 14.53 28.82 13.29
CA GLU A 275 15.60 27.95 13.80
C GLU A 275 15.18 26.48 13.80
N TYR A 276 13.94 26.21 14.19
CA TYR A 276 13.36 24.90 14.18
C TYR A 276 13.22 24.33 12.77
N GLU A 277 12.68 25.11 11.81
CA GLU A 277 12.60 24.74 10.40
C GLU A 277 13.99 24.49 9.80
N LYS A 278 14.99 25.32 10.14
CA LYS A 278 16.38 25.11 9.75
C LYS A 278 16.93 23.80 10.31
N LYS A 279 16.70 23.56 11.61
CA LYS A 279 17.16 22.32 12.24
C LYS A 279 16.49 21.08 11.64
N PHE A 280 15.19 21.16 11.31
CA PHE A 280 14.50 20.12 10.58
C PHE A 280 15.21 19.83 9.23
N MET A 281 15.53 20.86 8.46
CA MET A 281 16.27 20.70 7.21
C MET A 281 17.64 20.09 7.39
N ASP A 282 18.36 20.39 8.48
CA ASP A 282 19.66 19.79 8.79
C ASP A 282 19.52 18.28 9.12
N LEU A 283 18.41 17.87 9.72
CA LEU A 283 18.11 16.48 10.04
C LEU A 283 17.60 15.66 8.85
N LEU A 284 17.21 16.33 7.77
CA LEU A 284 16.74 15.67 6.55
C LEU A 284 17.95 15.20 5.73
N ASN A 285 18.08 13.90 5.53
CA ASN A 285 19.16 13.29 4.76
C ASN A 285 18.74 13.01 3.30
N GLU A 286 19.70 12.82 2.41
CA GLU A 286 19.46 12.41 1.02
C GLU A 286 18.75 11.04 0.92
N ASN A 287 18.87 10.20 1.94
CA ASN A 287 18.20 8.90 2.04
C ASN A 287 16.72 8.98 2.47
N ASP A 288 16.22 10.17 2.82
CA ASP A 288 14.81 10.38 3.17
C ASP A 288 13.89 10.47 1.93
N VAL A 289 14.44 10.17 0.74
CA VAL A 289 13.65 10.09 -0.50
C VAL A 289 12.70 8.91 -0.41
N SER A 290 11.43 9.21 -0.28
CA SER A 290 10.37 8.20 -0.18
C SER A 290 10.12 7.52 -1.53
N LEU A 291 9.83 6.22 -1.51
CA LEU A 291 9.31 5.49 -2.68
C LEU A 291 8.07 6.21 -3.28
N ASN A 292 7.29 6.89 -2.45
CA ASN A 292 6.13 7.65 -2.89
C ASN A 292 6.50 8.71 -3.94
N PHE A 293 7.67 9.35 -3.86
CA PHE A 293 8.08 10.36 -4.84
C PHE A 293 8.30 9.77 -6.24
N GLU A 294 8.86 8.56 -6.33
CA GLU A 294 8.99 7.87 -7.61
C GLU A 294 7.63 7.44 -8.18
N LEU A 295 6.71 7.05 -7.31
CA LEU A 295 5.33 6.76 -7.71
C LEU A 295 4.60 8.04 -8.17
N LEU A 296 4.82 9.19 -7.52
CA LEU A 296 4.27 10.48 -7.96
C LEU A 296 4.78 10.88 -9.35
N LYS A 297 6.05 10.67 -9.66
CA LYS A 297 6.61 10.89 -11.01
C LYS A 297 5.89 10.04 -12.05
N GLN A 298 5.60 8.77 -11.73
CA GLN A 298 4.87 7.88 -12.63
C GLN A 298 3.41 8.33 -12.82
N LEU A 299 2.71 8.76 -11.77
CA LEU A 299 1.36 9.31 -11.88
C LEU A 299 1.33 10.53 -12.80
N LYS A 300 2.27 11.46 -12.60
CA LYS A 300 2.40 12.65 -13.45
C LYS A 300 2.67 12.27 -14.93
N SER A 301 3.55 11.29 -15.17
CA SER A 301 3.84 10.80 -16.53
C SER A 301 2.61 10.18 -17.23
N LYS A 302 1.64 9.71 -16.47
CA LYS A 302 0.33 9.22 -16.96
C LYS A 302 -0.71 10.32 -17.14
N GLY A 303 -0.33 11.58 -16.98
CA GLY A 303 -1.19 12.74 -17.21
C GLY A 303 -2.04 13.16 -16.01
N LEU A 304 -1.81 12.60 -14.81
CA LEU A 304 -2.46 13.08 -13.59
C LEU A 304 -1.82 14.37 -13.10
N ARG A 305 -2.65 15.30 -12.69
CA ARG A 305 -2.24 16.56 -12.08
C ARG A 305 -2.09 16.35 -10.58
N LEU A 306 -1.00 16.82 -9.99
CA LEU A 306 -0.71 16.65 -8.57
C LEU A 306 -0.75 18.01 -7.86
N ALA A 307 -1.41 18.06 -6.70
CA ALA A 307 -1.41 19.23 -5.84
C ALA A 307 -0.95 18.86 -4.42
N LEU A 308 -0.29 19.79 -3.77
CA LEU A 308 0.10 19.71 -2.37
C LEU A 308 -0.75 20.68 -1.55
N VAL A 309 -1.35 20.20 -0.44
CA VAL A 309 -2.22 20.99 0.43
C VAL A 309 -1.77 20.83 1.87
N SER A 310 -0.99 21.78 2.39
CA SER A 310 -0.39 21.70 3.72
C SER A 310 -0.76 22.89 4.60
N THR A 311 -0.76 22.71 5.92
CA THR A 311 -0.86 23.77 6.91
C THR A 311 0.51 24.36 7.29
N SER A 312 1.58 23.86 6.71
CA SER A 312 2.93 24.34 6.91
C SER A 312 3.15 25.67 6.21
N ARG A 313 4.16 26.42 6.65
CA ARG A 313 4.52 27.73 6.10
C ARG A 313 5.06 27.59 4.68
N LYS A 314 4.68 28.53 3.81
CA LYS A 314 5.09 28.47 2.39
C LYS A 314 6.61 28.35 2.22
N LYS A 315 7.36 29.21 2.93
CA LYS A 315 8.83 29.20 2.86
C LYS A 315 9.43 27.84 3.26
N PHE A 316 8.85 27.21 4.29
CA PHE A 316 9.27 25.87 4.71
C PHE A 316 8.97 24.82 3.65
N ILE A 317 7.76 24.84 3.08
CA ILE A 317 7.37 23.93 1.99
C ILE A 317 8.33 24.09 0.80
N ASP A 318 8.58 25.32 0.36
CA ASP A 318 9.45 25.60 -0.78
C ASP A 318 10.89 25.08 -0.55
N MET A 319 11.44 25.31 0.64
CA MET A 319 12.76 24.77 1.04
C MET A 319 12.78 23.23 1.03
N LEU A 320 11.73 22.62 1.55
CA LEU A 320 11.59 21.17 1.67
C LEU A 320 11.47 20.51 0.29
N LEU A 321 10.57 21.00 -0.56
CA LEU A 321 10.38 20.50 -1.92
C LEU A 321 11.66 20.65 -2.75
N THR A 322 12.39 21.75 -2.58
CA THR A 322 13.66 21.98 -3.25
C THR A 322 14.73 20.99 -2.77
N LYS A 323 14.86 20.81 -1.45
CA LYS A 323 15.83 19.87 -0.88
C LYS A 323 15.58 18.42 -1.33
N LEU A 324 14.30 18.03 -1.45
CA LEU A 324 13.87 16.69 -1.89
C LEU A 324 13.85 16.55 -3.43
N ASN A 325 14.09 17.63 -4.17
CA ASN A 325 14.04 17.67 -5.64
C ASN A 325 12.69 17.17 -6.20
N ILE A 326 11.59 17.63 -5.60
CA ILE A 326 10.20 17.25 -5.97
C ILE A 326 9.30 18.46 -6.25
N GLN A 327 9.84 19.68 -6.28
CA GLN A 327 9.06 20.91 -6.51
C GLN A 327 8.28 20.86 -7.83
N ASP A 328 8.86 20.26 -8.87
CA ASP A 328 8.24 20.16 -10.20
C ASP A 328 7.15 19.09 -10.29
N LEU A 329 6.95 18.29 -9.24
CA LEU A 329 5.90 17.28 -9.24
C LEU A 329 4.51 17.91 -9.09
N PHE A 330 4.40 18.97 -8.31
CA PHE A 330 3.13 19.59 -7.97
C PHE A 330 2.82 20.78 -8.88
N GLU A 331 1.64 20.76 -9.51
CA GLU A 331 1.14 21.87 -10.31
C GLU A 331 0.60 23.00 -9.42
N VAL A 332 0.03 22.62 -8.26
CA VAL A 332 -0.51 23.54 -7.27
C VAL A 332 0.05 23.18 -5.91
N VAL A 333 0.51 24.19 -5.18
CA VAL A 333 0.91 24.09 -3.78
C VAL A 333 0.09 25.11 -2.98
N ILE A 334 -0.63 24.63 -1.98
CA ILE A 334 -1.38 25.45 -1.02
C ILE A 334 -0.69 25.35 0.32
N SER A 335 -0.34 26.50 0.87
CA SER A 335 0.32 26.68 2.16
C SER A 335 -0.59 27.36 3.18
N ARG A 336 -0.12 27.50 4.40
CA ARG A 336 -0.79 28.25 5.47
C ARG A 336 -1.17 29.67 5.07
N GLU A 337 -0.30 30.36 4.35
CA GLU A 337 -0.48 31.76 3.97
C GLU A 337 -1.48 31.98 2.84
N ASP A 338 -1.81 30.94 2.10
CA ASP A 338 -2.74 31.04 0.98
C ASP A 338 -4.21 31.10 1.43
N VAL A 339 -4.54 30.72 2.66
CA VAL A 339 -5.92 30.59 3.15
C VAL A 339 -6.15 31.35 4.45
N LYS A 340 -7.41 31.75 4.66
CA LYS A 340 -7.81 32.42 5.91
C LYS A 340 -8.01 31.42 7.04
N ASN A 341 -8.68 30.30 6.75
CA ASN A 341 -9.00 29.27 7.72
C ASN A 341 -8.19 28.01 7.40
N LEU A 342 -7.44 27.52 8.40
CA LEU A 342 -6.63 26.30 8.27
C LEU A 342 -7.50 25.04 8.45
N LYS A 343 -6.97 23.88 8.06
CA LYS A 343 -7.59 22.58 8.39
C LYS A 343 -7.94 22.56 9.90
N PRO A 344 -9.17 22.18 10.30
CA PRO A 344 -10.11 21.34 9.56
C PRO A 344 -11.08 22.06 8.62
N GLU A 345 -10.97 23.37 8.41
CA GLU A 345 -11.77 24.07 7.43
C GLU A 345 -11.37 23.71 6.00
N SER A 346 -12.32 23.76 5.06
CA SER A 346 -12.13 23.29 3.68
C SER A 346 -11.38 24.25 2.77
N ASP A 347 -11.08 25.47 3.21
CA ASP A 347 -10.54 26.55 2.40
C ASP A 347 -9.35 26.14 1.53
N ALA A 348 -8.40 25.42 2.10
CA ALA A 348 -7.20 24.99 1.39
C ALA A 348 -7.49 24.00 0.25
N TYR A 349 -8.44 23.07 0.47
CA TYR A 349 -8.85 22.12 -0.55
C TYR A 349 -9.69 22.78 -1.63
N ILE A 350 -10.61 23.69 -1.26
CA ILE A 350 -11.40 24.47 -2.24
C ILE A 350 -10.47 25.28 -3.12
N MET A 351 -9.51 25.99 -2.53
CA MET A 351 -8.53 26.77 -3.29
C MET A 351 -7.69 25.90 -4.24
N ALA A 352 -7.31 24.70 -3.81
CA ALA A 352 -6.60 23.76 -4.69
C ALA A 352 -7.46 23.36 -5.90
N LEU A 353 -8.75 23.05 -5.70
CA LEU A 353 -9.70 22.75 -6.79
C LEU A 353 -9.85 23.93 -7.75
N GLU A 354 -9.98 25.15 -7.23
CA GLU A 354 -10.08 26.37 -8.03
C GLU A 354 -8.82 26.62 -8.86
N LYS A 355 -7.64 26.53 -8.26
CA LYS A 355 -6.36 26.69 -8.99
C LYS A 355 -6.14 25.60 -10.02
N LEU A 356 -6.58 24.36 -9.76
CA LEU A 356 -6.56 23.28 -10.71
C LEU A 356 -7.69 23.38 -11.76
N ASN A 357 -8.71 24.20 -11.54
CA ASN A 357 -9.92 24.29 -12.35
C ASN A 357 -10.56 22.93 -12.62
N ILE A 358 -10.81 22.16 -11.54
CA ILE A 358 -11.43 20.83 -11.59
C ILE A 358 -12.57 20.70 -10.58
N LEU A 359 -13.46 19.75 -10.84
CA LEU A 359 -14.51 19.39 -9.89
C LEU A 359 -13.95 18.45 -8.80
N SER A 360 -14.51 18.53 -7.60
CA SER A 360 -14.15 17.64 -6.48
C SER A 360 -14.40 16.16 -6.80
N THR A 361 -15.37 15.87 -7.69
CA THR A 361 -15.69 14.51 -8.17
C THR A 361 -14.62 13.91 -9.09
N ASN A 362 -13.71 14.72 -9.62
CA ASN A 362 -12.65 14.28 -10.54
C ASN A 362 -11.28 14.13 -9.85
N CYS A 363 -11.24 14.21 -8.52
CA CYS A 363 -10.01 14.05 -7.77
C CYS A 363 -10.19 13.21 -6.51
N ILE A 364 -9.07 12.81 -5.94
CA ILE A 364 -8.96 12.19 -4.62
C ILE A 364 -7.95 12.94 -3.77
N ALA A 365 -8.13 12.93 -2.45
CA ALA A 365 -7.18 13.48 -1.49
C ALA A 365 -6.59 12.36 -0.64
N PHE A 366 -5.31 12.48 -0.31
CA PHE A 366 -4.61 11.64 0.66
C PHE A 366 -4.29 12.45 1.90
N GLU A 367 -4.65 11.92 3.06
CA GLU A 367 -4.52 12.56 4.36
C GLU A 367 -4.25 11.52 5.46
N ASP A 368 -3.47 11.91 6.46
CA ASP A 368 -3.18 11.09 7.64
C ASP A 368 -3.97 11.54 8.87
N SER A 369 -4.22 12.84 8.99
CA SER A 369 -4.82 13.48 10.17
C SER A 369 -6.34 13.59 10.09
N GLU A 370 -7.02 13.50 11.24
CA GLU A 370 -8.47 13.70 11.31
C GLU A 370 -8.88 15.11 10.84
N ARG A 371 -8.05 16.12 11.11
CA ARG A 371 -8.29 17.50 10.68
C ARG A 371 -8.25 17.63 9.16
N GLY A 372 -7.25 17.06 8.52
CA GLY A 372 -7.12 17.08 7.09
C GLY A 372 -8.22 16.28 6.39
N ILE A 373 -8.57 15.09 6.94
CA ILE A 373 -9.68 14.28 6.44
C ILE A 373 -11.01 15.06 6.51
N ARG A 374 -11.25 15.80 7.61
CA ARG A 374 -12.45 16.64 7.71
C ARG A 374 -12.44 17.77 6.69
N ALA A 375 -11.30 18.44 6.51
CA ALA A 375 -11.15 19.54 5.56
C ALA A 375 -11.42 19.10 4.12
N SER A 376 -10.79 18.00 3.68
CA SER A 376 -10.96 17.47 2.32
C SER A 376 -12.38 16.94 2.07
N LYS A 377 -12.98 16.24 3.03
CA LYS A 377 -14.38 15.78 2.95
C LYS A 377 -15.37 16.94 2.92
N SER A 378 -15.11 18.03 3.67
CA SER A 378 -15.95 19.25 3.64
C SER A 378 -15.87 19.98 2.29
N ALA A 379 -14.80 19.80 1.53
CA ALA A 379 -14.67 20.21 0.15
C ALA A 379 -15.33 19.24 -0.86
N ASN A 380 -16.08 18.23 -0.39
CA ASN A 380 -16.67 17.13 -1.18
C ASN A 380 -15.65 16.32 -1.98
N ILE A 381 -14.42 16.22 -1.51
CA ILE A 381 -13.38 15.39 -2.13
C ILE A 381 -13.41 13.99 -1.52
N LYS A 382 -13.31 12.97 -2.36
CA LYS A 382 -13.12 11.60 -1.91
C LYS A 382 -11.75 11.47 -1.26
N THR A 383 -11.73 11.19 0.05
CA THR A 383 -10.51 11.21 0.85
C THR A 383 -10.11 9.82 1.30
N ILE A 384 -8.84 9.52 1.14
CA ILE A 384 -8.19 8.30 1.59
C ILE A 384 -7.33 8.63 2.80
N GLN A 385 -7.60 7.96 3.89
CA GLN A 385 -6.79 8.08 5.10
C GLN A 385 -5.54 7.21 4.98
N VAL A 386 -4.38 7.82 5.21
CA VAL A 386 -3.07 7.17 5.19
C VAL A 386 -2.48 7.24 6.60
N ASN A 387 -2.52 6.13 7.34
CA ASN A 387 -2.04 6.10 8.73
C ASN A 387 -0.84 5.17 8.91
N ASP A 388 -0.33 4.56 7.83
CA ASP A 388 0.61 3.46 7.93
C ASP A 388 1.96 3.85 7.32
N PHE A 389 2.75 4.61 8.08
CA PHE A 389 4.20 4.61 7.85
C PHE A 389 4.76 3.34 8.46
N ILE A 390 5.44 2.52 7.68
CA ILE A 390 6.18 1.39 8.23
C ILE A 390 7.31 1.98 9.07
N LYS A 391 7.17 1.88 10.38
CA LYS A 391 8.30 2.04 11.30
C LYS A 391 9.17 0.80 11.17
N ASN A 392 9.95 0.74 10.12
CA ASN A 392 10.93 -0.34 9.97
C ASN A 392 12.08 -0.04 10.94
N THR A 393 12.11 -0.76 12.05
CA THR A 393 13.11 -0.61 13.11
C THR A 393 14.52 -1.01 12.67
N ALA A 394 14.67 -1.62 11.50
CA ALA A 394 15.95 -2.16 11.05
C ALA A 394 16.67 -1.30 10.00
N GLN A 395 16.01 -0.49 9.21
CA GLN A 395 16.65 0.39 8.21
C GLN A 395 15.74 1.57 7.87
N ASN A 396 16.25 2.76 7.97
CA ASN A 396 15.77 4.13 7.75
C ASN A 396 14.93 4.42 6.48
N THR A 397 14.04 3.56 6.05
CA THR A 397 13.12 3.85 4.95
C THR A 397 11.70 4.02 5.50
N GLU A 398 11.40 5.25 5.88
CA GLU A 398 10.07 5.72 6.27
C GLU A 398 9.20 5.82 5.00
N ILE A 399 8.57 4.72 4.65
CA ILE A 399 7.66 4.64 3.49
C ILE A 399 6.26 4.41 4.02
N SER A 400 5.29 5.21 3.58
CA SER A 400 3.88 4.88 3.77
C SER A 400 3.51 3.69 2.90
N GLU A 401 3.41 2.52 3.51
CA GLU A 401 3.07 1.28 2.82
C GLU A 401 1.69 1.34 2.18
N LYS A 402 0.71 1.86 2.91
CA LYS A 402 -0.65 2.00 2.42
C LYS A 402 -0.73 2.95 1.25
N LEU A 403 -0.08 4.11 1.34
CA LEU A 403 -0.02 5.08 0.26
C LEU A 403 0.64 4.47 -0.98
N SER A 404 1.78 3.81 -0.82
CA SER A 404 2.49 3.15 -1.92
C SER A 404 1.63 2.11 -2.65
N ARG A 405 0.90 1.28 -1.90
CA ARG A 405 -0.02 0.27 -2.47
C ARG A 405 -1.14 0.91 -3.29
N ILE A 406 -1.72 1.99 -2.78
CA ILE A 406 -2.82 2.70 -3.47
C ILE A 406 -2.30 3.41 -4.71
N LEU A 407 -1.17 4.12 -4.63
CA LEU A 407 -0.57 4.80 -5.79
C LEU A 407 -0.22 3.82 -6.90
N LEU A 408 0.31 2.65 -6.56
CA LEU A 408 0.57 1.59 -7.54
C LEU A 408 -0.70 1.06 -8.19
N ALA A 409 -1.75 0.84 -7.41
CA ALA A 409 -3.03 0.42 -7.96
C ALA A 409 -3.53 1.47 -8.98
N ILE A 410 -3.47 2.75 -8.62
CA ILE A 410 -3.85 3.85 -9.52
C ILE A 410 -2.98 3.84 -10.79
N ILE A 411 -1.65 3.70 -10.67
CA ILE A 411 -0.73 3.66 -11.81
C ILE A 411 -1.07 2.51 -12.76
N ASN A 412 -1.42 1.35 -12.25
CA ASN A 412 -1.73 0.18 -13.06
C ASN A 412 -3.09 0.27 -13.74
N PHE A 413 -4.08 0.90 -13.11
CA PHE A 413 -5.45 0.96 -13.63
C PHE A 413 -5.78 2.19 -14.48
N ILE A 414 -5.03 3.29 -14.38
CA ILE A 414 -5.22 4.46 -15.27
C ILE A 414 -4.59 4.22 -16.66
N GLY A 415 -3.80 3.17 -16.83
CA GLY A 415 -3.12 2.85 -18.09
C GLY A 415 -3.87 1.91 -19.02
N GLU A 416 -5.07 1.46 -18.64
CA GLU A 416 -6.02 0.71 -19.47
C GLU A 416 -7.13 1.63 -19.98
#